data_ee18aa479b849bfd2e325d876ed62e35
#
_entry.id   ee18aa479b849bfd2e325d876ed62e35
#
_cell.length_a   1.000
_cell.length_b   1.000
_cell.length_c   1.000
_cell.angle_alpha   90.00
_cell.angle_beta   90.00
_cell.angle_gamma   90.00
#
_symmetry.space_group_name_H-M   'P 1'
#
loop_
_entity.id
_entity.type
_entity.pdbx_description
1 polymer ?
#
loop_
_entity_poly.entity_id
_entity_poly.type
_entity_poly.pdbx_seq_one_letter_code
_entity_poly.pdbx_strand_id
1 'polypeptide(L)'
;VESTGFDLLVMGRTEGPGCYCHANDLLRGFLEKLAGGYSHVVMDNEAGMEHLSRRTTRDVDVLLMVANATVTAVRSAGRIHEIAQKLKLSPGSSHLILNRLNGPADLPGAGTAFAAELEKLEAAGLSLLGEVPYDEQVVMCGMEAKGVDELPEDAPALRAIAEMMEKLNL
;
A
#
# COMPACT_ATOMS: atom_id res chain seq x y z
N VAL A 1 15.58 -10.44 8.62
CA VAL A 1 15.35 -11.88 8.34
C VAL A 1 15.63 -12.09 6.87
N GLU A 2 16.54 -13.00 6.56
CA GLU A 2 16.86 -13.42 5.18
C GLU A 2 16.00 -14.64 4.84
N SER A 3 15.40 -14.64 3.65
CA SER A 3 14.60 -15.76 3.13
C SER A 3 14.94 -16.03 1.67
N THR A 4 14.41 -17.11 1.12
CA THR A 4 14.62 -17.44 -0.29
C THR A 4 13.82 -16.49 -1.18
N GLY A 5 14.51 -15.59 -1.87
CA GLY A 5 13.91 -14.64 -2.82
C GLY A 5 13.56 -13.27 -2.26
N PHE A 6 13.57 -13.07 -0.94
CA PHE A 6 13.37 -11.75 -0.31
C PHE A 6 13.99 -11.66 1.07
N ASP A 7 14.29 -10.46 1.50
CA ASP A 7 14.72 -10.15 2.86
C ASP A 7 13.66 -9.28 3.55
N LEU A 8 13.40 -9.55 4.82
CA LEU A 8 12.45 -8.81 5.63
C LEU A 8 13.18 -7.95 6.68
N LEU A 9 12.96 -6.64 6.62
CA LEU A 9 13.39 -5.69 7.63
C LEU A 9 12.17 -5.20 8.42
N VAL A 10 12.15 -5.42 9.73
CA VAL A 10 11.04 -4.99 10.60
C VAL A 10 11.54 -3.93 11.58
N MET A 11 10.85 -2.81 11.64
CA MET A 11 11.07 -1.82 12.67
C MET A 11 10.25 -2.17 13.92
N GLY A 12 10.93 -2.53 15.00
CA GLY A 12 10.30 -2.84 16.27
C GLY A 12 9.72 -1.60 16.98
N ARG A 13 8.91 -1.82 18.02
CA ARG A 13 8.48 -0.76 18.93
C ARG A 13 9.67 -0.21 19.69
N THR A 14 9.81 1.12 19.71
CA THR A 14 10.76 1.75 20.65
C THR A 14 10.16 1.71 22.05
N GLU A 15 10.90 1.17 23.02
CA GLU A 15 10.51 1.23 24.43
C GLU A 15 10.86 2.60 25.00
N GLY A 16 9.87 3.32 25.57
CA GLY A 16 10.05 4.56 26.32
C GLY A 16 9.44 5.80 25.66
N PRO A 17 9.37 6.93 26.42
CA PRO A 17 8.88 8.20 25.94
C PRO A 17 9.94 8.90 25.07
N GLY A 18 10.12 8.45 23.85
CA GLY A 18 11.08 8.98 22.89
C GLY A 18 10.48 9.14 21.52
N CYS A 19 10.95 10.13 20.79
CA CYS A 19 10.56 10.31 19.41
C CYS A 19 11.20 9.18 18.57
N TYR A 20 10.46 8.63 17.63
CA TYR A 20 10.94 7.64 16.66
C TYR A 20 12.03 8.18 15.71
N CYS A 21 12.49 9.42 15.92
CA CYS A 21 13.40 10.11 15.02
C CYS A 21 14.71 9.34 14.81
N HIS A 22 15.30 8.83 15.89
CA HIS A 22 16.56 8.08 15.80
C HIS A 22 16.38 6.72 15.11
N ALA A 23 15.31 5.99 15.43
CA ALA A 23 15.00 4.72 14.78
C ALA A 23 14.71 4.90 13.27
N ASN A 24 14.02 5.98 12.92
CA ASN A 24 13.73 6.33 11.52
C ASN A 24 15.02 6.75 10.76
N ASP A 25 15.94 7.47 11.40
CA ASP A 25 17.22 7.84 10.78
C ASP A 25 18.10 6.60 10.54
N LEU A 26 18.12 5.65 11.48
CA LEU A 26 18.81 4.37 11.31
C LEU A 26 18.19 3.56 10.18
N LEU A 27 16.85 3.41 10.16
CA LEU A 27 16.14 2.70 9.12
C LEU A 27 16.44 3.29 7.73
N ARG A 28 16.40 4.63 7.61
CA ARG A 28 16.76 5.30 6.35
C ARG A 28 18.19 5.01 5.92
N GLY A 29 19.14 5.07 6.84
CA GLY A 29 20.54 4.75 6.55
C GLY A 29 20.75 3.29 6.13
N PHE A 30 19.95 2.36 6.64
CA PHE A 30 19.93 0.97 6.19
C PHE A 30 19.30 0.83 4.80
N LEU A 31 18.15 1.46 4.55
CA LEU A 31 17.48 1.42 3.25
C LEU A 31 18.36 2.00 2.15
N GLU A 32 19.02 3.14 2.38
CA GLU A 32 19.95 3.75 1.42
C GLU A 32 21.12 2.80 1.05
N LYS A 33 21.60 2.01 2.02
CA LYS A 33 22.70 1.05 1.78
C LYS A 33 22.23 -0.22 1.12
N LEU A 34 21.04 -0.71 1.46
CA LEU A 34 20.53 -2.01 1.01
C LEU A 34 19.81 -1.92 -0.33
N ALA A 35 19.08 -0.81 -0.58
CA ALA A 35 18.25 -0.65 -1.77
C ALA A 35 18.99 -0.88 -3.10
N GLY A 36 20.27 -0.51 -3.18
CA GLY A 36 21.10 -0.74 -4.37
C GLY A 36 21.39 -2.23 -4.69
N GLY A 37 21.10 -3.15 -3.77
CA GLY A 37 21.27 -4.59 -3.95
C GLY A 37 20.00 -5.34 -4.33
N TYR A 38 18.85 -4.65 -4.37
CA TYR A 38 17.54 -5.27 -4.64
C TYR A 38 16.90 -4.69 -5.90
N SER A 39 16.21 -5.54 -6.66
CA SER A 39 15.43 -5.10 -7.81
C SER A 39 14.20 -4.28 -7.37
N HIS A 40 13.60 -4.65 -6.25
CA HIS A 40 12.41 -4.01 -5.68
C HIS A 40 12.54 -3.87 -4.17
N VAL A 41 12.04 -2.76 -3.64
CA VAL A 41 11.92 -2.52 -2.20
C VAL A 41 10.47 -2.16 -1.91
N VAL A 42 9.78 -2.98 -1.13
CA VAL A 42 8.39 -2.75 -0.71
C VAL A 42 8.40 -2.25 0.72
N MET A 43 7.78 -1.10 0.96
CA MET A 43 7.61 -0.53 2.29
C MET A 43 6.15 -0.62 2.70
N ASP A 44 5.86 -1.48 3.69
CA ASP A 44 4.55 -1.56 4.33
C ASP A 44 4.48 -0.53 5.46
N ASN A 45 3.58 0.42 5.34
CA ASN A 45 3.37 1.47 6.33
C ASN A 45 2.09 1.19 7.13
N GLU A 46 2.13 1.46 8.44
CA GLU A 46 0.91 1.43 9.25
C GLU A 46 -0.15 2.39 8.67
N ALA A 47 -1.42 2.07 8.92
CA ALA A 47 -2.53 2.92 8.51
C ALA A 47 -2.40 4.32 9.11
N GLY A 48 -2.52 5.34 8.27
CA GLY A 48 -2.51 6.74 8.70
C GLY A 48 -1.41 7.59 8.08
N MET A 49 -1.33 8.83 8.54
CA MET A 49 -0.50 9.88 7.93
C MET A 49 0.83 10.14 8.64
N GLU A 50 1.02 9.58 9.83
CA GLU A 50 2.20 9.88 10.67
C GLU A 50 3.50 9.45 10.00
N HIS A 51 3.48 8.33 9.27
CA HIS A 51 4.67 7.77 8.62
C HIS A 51 5.15 8.61 7.45
N LEU A 52 4.24 9.23 6.70
CA LEU A 52 4.59 10.13 5.60
C LEU A 52 5.36 11.36 6.09
N SER A 53 5.05 11.85 7.29
CA SER A 53 5.72 13.02 7.87
C SER A 53 7.15 12.72 8.34
N ARG A 54 7.50 11.46 8.56
CA ARG A 54 8.79 11.02 9.12
C ARG A 54 9.91 10.88 8.09
N ARG A 55 9.66 11.24 6.82
CA ARG A 55 10.65 11.30 5.74
C ARG A 55 11.34 9.96 5.39
N THR A 56 10.81 8.82 5.82
CA THR A 56 11.33 7.50 5.45
C THR A 56 11.04 7.14 3.98
N THR A 57 10.12 7.86 3.34
CA THR A 57 9.57 7.57 2.01
C THR A 57 9.78 8.70 1.00
N ARG A 58 10.92 9.43 1.06
CA ARG A 58 11.11 10.61 0.18
C ARG A 58 11.24 10.28 -1.30
N ASP A 59 11.88 9.18 -1.61
CA ASP A 59 12.22 8.80 -2.97
C ASP A 59 11.60 7.43 -3.27
N VAL A 60 10.28 7.42 -3.50
CA VAL A 60 9.55 6.22 -3.92
C VAL A 60 9.12 6.37 -5.37
N ASP A 61 9.29 5.31 -6.15
CA ASP A 61 8.87 5.31 -7.56
C ASP A 61 7.35 5.21 -7.66
N VAL A 62 6.74 4.40 -6.81
CA VAL A 62 5.29 4.15 -6.80
C VAL A 62 4.74 4.26 -5.38
N LEU A 63 3.68 5.04 -5.21
CA LEU A 63 2.91 5.14 -3.97
C LEU A 63 1.55 4.46 -4.15
N LEU A 64 1.35 3.34 -3.44
CA LEU A 64 0.10 2.58 -3.46
C LEU A 64 -0.75 2.92 -2.23
N MET A 65 -1.96 3.38 -2.44
CA MET A 65 -2.94 3.64 -1.37
C MET A 65 -4.01 2.57 -1.40
N VAL A 66 -4.05 1.75 -0.35
CA VAL A 66 -5.00 0.64 -0.25
C VAL A 66 -6.19 1.08 0.62
N ALA A 67 -7.39 0.98 0.07
CA ALA A 67 -8.63 1.39 0.74
C ALA A 67 -9.75 0.37 0.50
N ASN A 68 -10.63 0.21 1.48
CA ASN A 68 -11.87 -0.51 1.25
C ASN A 68 -12.81 0.30 0.35
N ALA A 69 -13.72 -0.37 -0.36
CA ALA A 69 -14.68 0.25 -1.28
C ALA A 69 -15.79 1.02 -0.53
N THR A 70 -15.41 2.01 0.26
CA THR A 70 -16.33 2.92 0.95
C THR A 70 -15.98 4.37 0.68
N VAL A 71 -16.98 5.24 0.61
CA VAL A 71 -16.79 6.69 0.40
C VAL A 71 -15.79 7.27 1.41
N THR A 72 -15.87 6.85 2.67
CA THR A 72 -14.98 7.35 3.74
C THR A 72 -13.55 6.91 3.54
N ALA A 73 -13.31 5.64 3.16
CA ALA A 73 -11.96 5.12 2.94
C ALA A 73 -11.32 5.76 1.70
N VAL A 74 -12.07 5.93 0.63
CA VAL A 74 -11.62 6.59 -0.61
C VAL A 74 -11.29 8.07 -0.34
N ARG A 75 -12.11 8.80 0.43
CA ARG A 75 -11.79 10.16 0.88
C ARG A 75 -10.52 10.23 1.72
N SER A 76 -10.31 9.24 2.58
CA SER A 76 -9.09 9.17 3.40
C SER A 76 -7.85 8.96 2.53
N ALA A 77 -7.93 8.10 1.51
CA ALA A 77 -6.86 7.93 0.53
C ALA A 77 -6.55 9.25 -0.20
N GLY A 78 -7.58 9.98 -0.62
CA GLY A 78 -7.41 11.32 -1.23
C GLY A 78 -6.69 12.31 -0.31
N ARG A 79 -7.03 12.34 0.97
CA ARG A 79 -6.33 13.19 1.96
C ARG A 79 -4.88 12.80 2.15
N ILE A 80 -4.57 11.49 2.15
CA ILE A 80 -3.20 11.00 2.21
C ILE A 80 -2.42 11.46 0.97
N HIS A 81 -3.02 11.34 -0.21
CA HIS A 81 -2.42 11.82 -1.46
C HIS A 81 -2.10 13.32 -1.43
N GLU A 82 -3.06 14.15 -1.02
CA GLU A 82 -2.85 15.60 -0.85
C GLU A 82 -1.70 15.92 0.11
N ILE A 83 -1.61 15.18 1.22
CA ILE A 83 -0.54 15.38 2.19
C ILE A 83 0.81 14.95 1.64
N ALA A 84 0.87 13.82 0.92
CA ALA A 84 2.07 13.39 0.24
C ALA A 84 2.60 14.47 -0.70
N GLN A 85 1.72 15.08 -1.50
CA GLN A 85 2.06 16.21 -2.36
C GLN A 85 2.58 17.43 -1.57
N LYS A 86 1.90 17.82 -0.48
CA LYS A 86 2.31 18.96 0.38
C LYS A 86 3.66 18.75 1.06
N LEU A 87 3.97 17.51 1.42
CA LEU A 87 5.25 17.14 2.01
C LEU A 87 6.38 17.02 0.97
N LYS A 88 6.07 17.30 -0.30
CA LYS A 88 7.00 17.14 -1.42
C LYS A 88 7.58 15.72 -1.49
N LEU A 89 6.79 14.75 -1.08
CA LEU A 89 6.99 13.38 -1.50
C LEU A 89 6.58 13.39 -2.97
N SER A 90 7.54 13.23 -3.85
CA SER A 90 7.29 13.25 -5.30
C SER A 90 7.42 11.83 -5.83
N PRO A 91 6.44 10.93 -5.55
CA PRO A 91 6.46 9.61 -6.16
C PRO A 91 6.37 9.75 -7.68
N GLY A 92 7.03 8.87 -8.41
CA GLY A 92 6.93 8.80 -9.86
C GLY A 92 5.47 8.61 -10.30
N SER A 93 4.72 7.78 -9.56
CA SER A 93 3.27 7.62 -9.73
C SER A 93 2.56 7.33 -8.41
N SER A 94 1.24 7.63 -8.37
CA SER A 94 0.39 7.36 -7.21
C SER A 94 -0.88 6.65 -7.66
N HIS A 95 -1.22 5.55 -6.99
CA HIS A 95 -2.36 4.73 -7.37
C HIS A 95 -3.20 4.33 -6.17
N LEU A 96 -4.50 4.21 -6.41
CA LEU A 96 -5.47 3.65 -5.47
C LEU A 96 -5.70 2.17 -5.78
N ILE A 97 -5.73 1.35 -4.76
CA ILE A 97 -6.16 -0.05 -4.82
C ILE A 97 -7.40 -0.19 -3.94
N LEU A 98 -8.49 -0.70 -4.48
CA LEU A 98 -9.67 -1.06 -3.71
C LEU A 98 -9.53 -2.50 -3.22
N ASN A 99 -9.68 -2.70 -1.91
CA ASN A 99 -9.44 -3.98 -1.27
C ASN A 99 -10.72 -4.61 -0.71
N ARG A 100 -10.77 -5.95 -0.68
CA ARG A 100 -11.82 -6.77 -0.07
C ARG A 100 -13.21 -6.57 -0.70
N LEU A 101 -13.27 -6.56 -2.02
CA LEU A 101 -14.53 -6.50 -2.78
C LEU A 101 -15.21 -7.87 -2.82
N ASN A 102 -16.46 -7.98 -2.35
CA ASN A 102 -17.24 -9.23 -2.41
C ASN A 102 -17.85 -9.49 -3.80
N GLY A 103 -17.62 -8.57 -4.73
CA GLY A 103 -18.03 -8.72 -6.12
C GLY A 103 -18.39 -7.37 -6.77
N PRO A 104 -18.82 -7.38 -8.03
CA PRO A 104 -19.17 -6.16 -8.78
C PRO A 104 -20.27 -5.32 -8.13
N ALA A 105 -21.10 -5.93 -7.27
CA ALA A 105 -22.15 -5.25 -6.54
C ALA A 105 -21.63 -4.32 -5.44
N ASP A 106 -20.38 -4.52 -4.98
CA ASP A 106 -19.74 -3.65 -3.99
C ASP A 106 -19.21 -2.35 -4.61
N LEU A 107 -19.14 -2.30 -5.96
CA LEU A 107 -18.81 -1.08 -6.67
C LEU A 107 -20.10 -0.32 -7.00
N PRO A 108 -20.37 0.77 -6.30
CA PRO A 108 -21.55 1.57 -6.60
C PRO A 108 -21.49 2.09 -8.03
N GLY A 109 -22.58 1.94 -8.77
CA GLY A 109 -22.69 2.36 -10.17
C GLY A 109 -22.44 3.85 -10.38
N ALA A 110 -22.31 4.26 -11.63
CA ALA A 110 -22.13 5.66 -12.03
C ALA A 110 -23.22 6.56 -11.42
N GLY A 111 -22.84 7.76 -11.01
CA GLY A 111 -23.74 8.75 -10.38
C GLY A 111 -23.90 8.60 -8.87
N THR A 112 -23.26 7.62 -8.24
CA THR A 112 -23.23 7.50 -6.78
C THR A 112 -22.18 8.44 -6.14
N ALA A 113 -22.32 8.70 -4.85
CA ALA A 113 -21.32 9.46 -4.10
C ALA A 113 -19.92 8.81 -4.14
N PHE A 114 -19.85 7.50 -4.26
CA PHE A 114 -18.61 6.75 -4.39
C PHE A 114 -17.93 7.00 -5.75
N ALA A 115 -18.68 6.88 -6.83
CA ALA A 115 -18.17 7.17 -8.18
C ALA A 115 -17.67 8.62 -8.29
N ALA A 116 -18.41 9.58 -7.75
CA ALA A 116 -18.02 10.97 -7.74
C ALA A 116 -16.72 11.23 -6.93
N GLU A 117 -16.47 10.46 -5.86
CA GLU A 117 -15.19 10.55 -5.14
C GLU A 117 -14.04 9.95 -5.96
N LEU A 118 -14.22 8.82 -6.65
CA LEU A 118 -13.20 8.26 -7.53
C LEU A 118 -12.83 9.23 -8.65
N GLU A 119 -13.81 9.84 -9.31
CA GLU A 119 -13.59 10.85 -10.33
C GLU A 119 -12.76 12.06 -9.82
N LYS A 120 -13.03 12.51 -8.59
CA LYS A 120 -12.24 13.58 -7.95
C LYS A 120 -10.79 13.16 -7.70
N LEU A 121 -10.58 11.91 -7.26
CA LEU A 121 -9.23 11.40 -7.02
C LEU A 121 -8.44 11.28 -8.31
N GLU A 122 -9.07 10.79 -9.35
CA GLU A 122 -8.46 10.68 -10.68
C GLU A 122 -8.07 12.06 -11.22
N ALA A 123 -8.97 13.06 -11.10
CA ALA A 123 -8.67 14.45 -11.46
C ALA A 123 -7.55 15.06 -10.61
N ALA A 124 -7.32 14.57 -9.39
CA ALA A 124 -6.22 14.99 -8.51
C ALA A 124 -4.91 14.22 -8.76
N GLY A 125 -4.87 13.30 -9.73
CA GLY A 125 -3.68 12.50 -10.06
C GLY A 125 -3.53 11.20 -9.26
N LEU A 126 -4.58 10.75 -8.56
CA LEU A 126 -4.64 9.46 -7.89
C LEU A 126 -5.56 8.52 -8.68
N SER A 127 -4.99 7.74 -9.59
CA SER A 127 -5.74 6.82 -10.45
C SER A 127 -6.04 5.48 -9.76
N LEU A 128 -7.17 4.88 -10.08
CA LEU A 128 -7.49 3.51 -9.68
C LEU A 128 -6.62 2.52 -10.48
N LEU A 129 -5.75 1.79 -9.80
CA LEU A 129 -4.90 0.76 -10.40
C LEU A 129 -5.67 -0.54 -10.61
N GLY A 130 -6.44 -0.93 -9.59
CA GLY A 130 -7.19 -2.18 -9.62
C GLY A 130 -7.91 -2.47 -8.30
N GLU A 131 -8.45 -3.67 -8.26
CA GLU A 131 -9.35 -4.14 -7.21
C GLU A 131 -8.89 -5.51 -6.74
N VAL A 132 -8.79 -5.69 -5.41
CA VAL A 132 -8.50 -6.98 -4.79
C VAL A 132 -9.81 -7.56 -4.27
N PRO A 133 -10.24 -8.71 -4.77
CA PRO A 133 -11.46 -9.35 -4.29
C PRO A 133 -11.30 -9.84 -2.84
N TYR A 134 -12.44 -10.00 -2.16
CA TYR A 134 -12.47 -10.75 -0.92
C TYR A 134 -12.11 -12.21 -1.23
N ASP A 135 -11.16 -12.74 -0.48
CA ASP A 135 -10.65 -14.09 -0.66
C ASP A 135 -10.66 -14.83 0.68
N GLU A 136 -11.49 -15.87 0.79
CA GLU A 136 -11.58 -16.67 2.02
C GLU A 136 -10.28 -17.37 2.34
N GLN A 137 -9.49 -17.74 1.35
CA GLN A 137 -8.20 -18.42 1.56
C GLN A 137 -7.21 -17.49 2.26
N VAL A 138 -7.18 -16.21 1.88
CA VAL A 138 -6.38 -15.20 2.57
C VAL A 138 -6.82 -15.05 4.04
N VAL A 139 -8.13 -15.06 4.31
CA VAL A 139 -8.66 -15.00 5.67
C VAL A 139 -8.27 -16.24 6.47
N MET A 140 -8.39 -17.43 5.87
CA MET A 140 -8.03 -18.70 6.52
C MET A 140 -6.52 -18.76 6.84
N CYS A 141 -5.65 -18.36 5.92
CA CYS A 141 -4.22 -18.24 6.18
C CYS A 141 -3.93 -17.35 7.39
N GLY A 142 -4.60 -16.20 7.48
CA GLY A 142 -4.46 -15.30 8.63
C GLY A 142 -4.93 -15.90 9.95
N MET A 143 -6.03 -16.68 9.94
CA MET A 143 -6.55 -17.38 11.14
C MET A 143 -5.63 -18.52 11.58
N GLU A 144 -4.97 -19.18 10.65
CA GLU A 144 -4.06 -20.30 10.92
C GLU A 144 -2.61 -19.86 11.15
N ALA A 145 -2.34 -18.57 11.17
CA ALA A 145 -1.00 -17.95 11.24
C ALA A 145 -0.05 -18.47 10.15
N LYS A 146 -0.58 -18.75 8.97
CA LYS A 146 0.14 -19.13 7.77
C LYS A 146 0.53 -17.89 6.96
N GLY A 147 1.61 -18.01 6.20
CA GLY A 147 2.03 -16.97 5.27
C GLY A 147 1.19 -16.94 3.98
N VAL A 148 1.19 -15.82 3.29
CA VAL A 148 0.53 -15.71 1.96
C VAL A 148 1.23 -16.54 0.88
N ASP A 149 2.45 -16.98 1.12
CA ASP A 149 3.23 -17.90 0.29
C ASP A 149 2.66 -19.33 0.29
N GLU A 150 1.78 -19.67 1.25
CA GLU A 150 1.03 -20.91 1.28
C GLU A 150 -0.28 -20.87 0.47
N LEU A 151 -0.64 -19.70 -0.06
CA LEU A 151 -1.81 -19.57 -0.91
C LEU A 151 -1.60 -20.28 -2.25
N PRO A 152 -2.65 -20.89 -2.83
CA PRO A 152 -2.60 -21.40 -4.19
C PRO A 152 -2.26 -20.28 -5.19
N GLU A 153 -1.48 -20.58 -6.21
CA GLU A 153 -1.09 -19.62 -7.25
C GLU A 153 -2.30 -19.01 -7.99
N ASP A 154 -3.43 -19.73 -8.02
CA ASP A 154 -4.68 -19.28 -8.63
C ASP A 154 -5.61 -18.55 -7.66
N ALA A 155 -5.17 -18.27 -6.43
CA ALA A 155 -5.96 -17.50 -5.48
C ALA A 155 -6.38 -16.15 -6.06
N PRO A 156 -7.67 -15.78 -5.99
CA PRO A 156 -8.20 -14.58 -6.65
C PRO A 156 -7.48 -13.29 -6.23
N ALA A 157 -7.12 -13.18 -4.96
CA ALA A 157 -6.39 -12.01 -4.44
C ALA A 157 -4.97 -11.92 -5.03
N LEU A 158 -4.24 -13.05 -5.12
CA LEU A 158 -2.89 -13.07 -5.69
C LEU A 158 -2.91 -12.72 -7.18
N ARG A 159 -3.85 -13.25 -7.94
CA ARG A 159 -4.01 -12.95 -9.36
C ARG A 159 -4.29 -11.46 -9.60
N ALA A 160 -5.19 -10.88 -8.81
CA ALA A 160 -5.51 -9.47 -8.92
C ALA A 160 -4.28 -8.58 -8.63
N ILE A 161 -3.46 -8.95 -7.64
CA ILE A 161 -2.21 -8.23 -7.32
C ILE A 161 -1.20 -8.40 -8.46
N ALA A 162 -1.00 -9.62 -8.98
CA ALA A 162 -0.08 -9.87 -10.09
C ALA A 162 -0.43 -9.02 -11.32
N GLU A 163 -1.71 -8.99 -11.71
CA GLU A 163 -2.18 -8.14 -12.81
C GLU A 163 -1.91 -6.64 -12.58
N MET A 164 -2.01 -6.17 -11.33
CA MET A 164 -1.68 -4.78 -10.99
C MET A 164 -0.18 -4.51 -11.08
N MET A 165 0.68 -5.46 -10.65
CA MET A 165 2.14 -5.32 -10.75
C MET A 165 2.59 -5.30 -12.22
N GLU A 166 2.01 -6.14 -13.07
CA GLU A 166 2.26 -6.08 -14.52
C GLU A 166 1.93 -4.70 -15.14
N LYS A 167 0.82 -4.07 -14.73
CA LYS A 167 0.47 -2.71 -15.19
C LYS A 167 1.49 -1.66 -14.77
N LEU A 168 2.20 -1.88 -13.67
CA LEU A 168 3.25 -1.00 -13.16
C LEU A 168 4.64 -1.33 -13.73
N ASN A 169 4.77 -2.38 -14.55
CA ASN A 169 6.02 -2.94 -15.05
C ASN A 169 6.98 -3.38 -13.90
N LEU A 170 6.42 -3.95 -12.85
CA LEU A 170 7.11 -4.48 -11.67
C LEU A 170 7.11 -6.01 -11.69
#